data_ce5e8fa34759aedbd26e0d8221fe0012
#
_entry.id   ce5e8fa34759aedbd26e0d8221fe0012
#
_cell.length_a   1.000
_cell.length_b   1.000
_cell.length_c   1.000
_cell.angle_alpha   90.00
_cell.angle_beta   90.00
_cell.angle_gamma   90.00
#
_symmetry.space_group_name_H-M   'P 1'
#
loop_
_entity.id
_entity.type
_entity.pdbx_description
1 polymer ?
#
loop_
_entity_poly.entity_id
_entity_poly.type
_entity_poly.pdbx_seq_one_letter_code
_entity_poly.pdbx_strand_id
1 'polypeptide(L)'
;MKRTVIVGALLAVGAVGAMLRAQQPPPSPEASARQADLILSNGKIITVDERFTIAQAVAIRGDRIVAVGTNQEIARLAGASTRRVDLMGKAVIPGLIDNHMHLLRAGTTWVKELRFDGVESRKKAIELIQARAKALGPGEWVFNIGGWAHQQFADDPKPFTRDELDQIAPNNPVALQESYYQVFLNSRGLKAFGIEENVPDPTDFVKGSIMRDAAGKPTGIIKGDIAATRPVAARLPKVEANELEASSAALVADMNRAGLTSFGVAGCNADVLEIFQKWKAQGHLNVRTFCIGGAAASTPEQADRSIQQIAQMKLFQGDDYIDNVFFGESVYQPLHDPMFALKSNPRPDQLEQWRRMAMAIAKAGLPLHVHAELHDTIDAFLDQIEAVNKEHSIRNLRWTLAHVNQINAPQLERMKKLGMYAAVHPWAVINGGIMHEGFGDGAYDMPALATIQASGIMWGFGTDATAANQYLPFTTLAFAVTGKMPGGLKVIKQTISREDALIAHTRKNAFLVFHEDDLGAIQPGKLADLLVLDRDYLTIPADQIKDIKPTMTMVGGRIVYDSINAAQPKIVRIPSERR
;
A
#
# COMPACT_ATOMS: atom_id res chain seq x y z
N MET A 1 -49.31 41.58 -92.87
CA MET A 1 -50.15 40.81 -92.00
C MET A 1 -49.53 39.40 -91.81
N LYS A 2 -48.75 39.18 -90.79
CA LYS A 2 -48.35 37.86 -90.38
C LYS A 2 -48.17 37.93 -88.87
N ARG A 3 -48.99 37.21 -88.16
CA ARG A 3 -48.90 37.01 -86.70
C ARG A 3 -47.88 35.93 -86.40
N THR A 4 -46.88 36.26 -85.60
CA THR A 4 -45.90 35.32 -85.07
C THR A 4 -46.32 34.94 -83.64
N VAL A 5 -46.50 33.65 -83.39
CA VAL A 5 -46.80 33.08 -82.08
C VAL A 5 -45.46 32.75 -81.47
N ILE A 6 -45.19 33.27 -80.28
CA ILE A 6 -44.04 32.91 -79.50
C ILE A 6 -44.51 31.91 -78.42
N VAL A 7 -43.94 30.69 -78.48
CA VAL A 7 -44.12 29.65 -77.43
C VAL A 7 -43.03 29.88 -76.42
N GLY A 8 -43.40 30.17 -75.18
CA GLY A 8 -42.47 30.30 -74.08
C GLY A 8 -42.24 28.94 -73.43
N ALA A 9 -40.97 28.49 -73.39
CA ALA A 9 -40.54 27.31 -72.63
C ALA A 9 -40.10 27.76 -71.24
N LEU A 10 -40.78 27.28 -70.16
CA LEU A 10 -40.38 27.44 -68.80
C LEU A 10 -39.29 26.35 -68.45
N LEU A 11 -38.05 26.78 -68.26
CA LEU A 11 -36.99 25.98 -67.67
C LEU A 11 -37.02 26.14 -66.14
N ALA A 12 -37.41 25.07 -65.42
CA ALA A 12 -37.28 24.98 -63.99
C ALA A 12 -35.81 24.67 -63.62
N VAL A 13 -35.10 25.65 -63.03
CA VAL A 13 -33.76 25.46 -62.49
C VAL A 13 -33.91 24.98 -61.03
N GLY A 14 -33.69 23.65 -60.79
CA GLY A 14 -33.57 23.09 -59.46
C GLY A 14 -32.21 23.45 -58.85
N ALA A 15 -32.22 24.32 -57.84
CA ALA A 15 -31.05 24.64 -57.06
C ALA A 15 -30.79 23.52 -56.08
N VAL A 16 -29.81 22.65 -56.37
CA VAL A 16 -29.22 21.67 -55.38
C VAL A 16 -28.25 22.48 -54.55
N GLY A 17 -28.69 22.89 -53.37
CA GLY A 17 -27.84 23.48 -52.32
C GLY A 17 -26.93 22.43 -51.71
N ALA A 18 -25.75 22.19 -52.25
CA ALA A 18 -24.67 21.47 -51.57
C ALA A 18 -24.18 22.34 -50.41
N MET A 19 -24.56 21.98 -49.15
CA MET A 19 -23.92 22.54 -47.97
C MET A 19 -22.47 22.06 -47.95
N LEU A 20 -21.55 22.85 -48.40
CA LEU A 20 -20.12 22.73 -48.13
C LEU A 20 -19.92 22.91 -46.62
N ARG A 21 -19.80 21.83 -45.92
CA ARG A 21 -19.27 21.83 -44.53
C ARG A 21 -17.84 22.31 -44.66
N ALA A 22 -17.59 23.58 -44.31
CA ALA A 22 -16.23 24.10 -44.20
C ALA A 22 -15.46 23.24 -43.23
N GLN A 23 -14.57 22.40 -43.71
CA GLN A 23 -13.59 21.73 -42.88
C GLN A 23 -12.72 22.82 -42.25
N GLN A 24 -12.81 22.97 -40.95
CA GLN A 24 -11.87 23.84 -40.23
C GLN A 24 -10.44 23.39 -40.56
N PRO A 25 -9.53 24.30 -40.87
CA PRO A 25 -8.15 23.93 -41.11
C PRO A 25 -7.60 23.23 -39.85
N PRO A 26 -6.68 22.26 -40.00
CA PRO A 26 -6.05 21.60 -38.87
C PRO A 26 -5.42 22.69 -37.97
N PRO A 27 -5.51 22.54 -36.64
CA PRO A 27 -4.93 23.49 -35.70
C PRO A 27 -3.44 23.65 -35.97
N SER A 28 -2.94 24.87 -35.78
CA SER A 28 -1.48 25.11 -35.89
C SER A 28 -0.70 24.23 -34.94
N PRO A 29 0.56 23.87 -35.22
CA PRO A 29 1.39 23.07 -34.32
C PRO A 29 1.44 23.63 -32.88
N GLU A 30 1.46 24.95 -32.70
CA GLU A 30 1.42 25.61 -31.39
C GLU A 30 0.04 25.48 -30.71
N ALA A 31 -1.07 25.53 -31.45
CA ALA A 31 -2.39 25.31 -30.89
C ALA A 31 -2.60 23.83 -30.50
N SER A 32 -2.06 22.89 -31.28
CA SER A 32 -2.04 21.46 -30.96
C SER A 32 -1.19 21.17 -29.72
N ALA A 33 -0.05 21.87 -29.55
CA ALA A 33 0.81 21.74 -28.38
C ALA A 33 0.18 22.23 -27.06
N ARG A 34 -0.94 22.95 -27.11
CA ARG A 34 -1.68 23.43 -25.91
C ARG A 34 -2.90 22.59 -25.57
N GLN A 35 -3.31 21.64 -26.41
CA GLN A 35 -4.50 20.83 -26.19
C GLN A 35 -4.25 19.69 -25.21
N ALA A 36 -5.26 19.36 -24.40
CA ALA A 36 -5.26 18.22 -23.53
C ALA A 36 -5.67 16.95 -24.27
N ASP A 37 -5.12 15.80 -23.88
CA ASP A 37 -5.54 14.49 -24.37
C ASP A 37 -6.80 14.01 -23.66
N LEU A 38 -6.91 14.35 -22.35
CA LEU A 38 -8.02 13.99 -21.50
C LEU A 38 -8.42 15.16 -20.61
N ILE A 39 -9.73 15.39 -20.51
CA ILE A 39 -10.33 16.33 -19.55
C ILE A 39 -11.33 15.58 -18.68
N LEU A 40 -11.16 15.68 -17.37
CA LEU A 40 -12.16 15.29 -16.38
C LEU A 40 -12.85 16.58 -15.91
N SER A 41 -14.18 16.67 -16.02
CA SER A 41 -14.94 17.89 -15.70
C SER A 41 -16.20 17.58 -14.89
N ASN A 42 -16.88 18.62 -14.39
CA ASN A 42 -18.07 18.51 -13.54
C ASN A 42 -17.85 17.66 -12.31
N GLY A 43 -16.68 17.80 -11.65
CA GLY A 43 -16.32 17.06 -10.44
C GLY A 43 -15.99 17.98 -9.27
N LYS A 44 -15.67 17.36 -8.15
CA LYS A 44 -15.05 17.97 -6.97
C LYS A 44 -13.59 17.53 -6.92
N ILE A 45 -12.69 18.33 -7.51
CA ILE A 45 -11.26 18.02 -7.58
C ILE A 45 -10.61 18.51 -6.29
N ILE A 46 -10.29 17.60 -5.39
CA ILE A 46 -9.58 17.85 -4.13
C ILE A 46 -8.10 17.79 -4.45
N THR A 47 -7.47 18.95 -4.63
CA THR A 47 -6.11 19.01 -5.20
C THR A 47 -5.01 18.55 -4.27
N VAL A 48 -5.23 18.65 -2.97
CA VAL A 48 -4.21 18.40 -1.92
C VAL A 48 -2.95 19.26 -2.14
N ASP A 49 -3.08 20.39 -2.83
CA ASP A 49 -2.02 21.40 -2.92
C ASP A 49 -1.78 22.06 -1.54
N GLU A 50 -0.87 23.03 -1.46
CA GLU A 50 -0.55 23.69 -0.19
C GLU A 50 -1.75 24.43 0.43
N ARG A 51 -2.70 24.87 -0.40
CA ARG A 51 -3.91 25.58 0.04
C ARG A 51 -5.12 24.65 0.18
N PHE A 52 -4.95 23.36 -0.10
CA PHE A 52 -6.04 22.40 -0.14
C PHE A 52 -7.22 22.85 -1.04
N THR A 53 -6.87 23.32 -2.22
CA THR A 53 -7.84 23.92 -3.18
C THR A 53 -8.84 22.88 -3.67
N ILE A 54 -10.10 23.31 -3.85
CA ILE A 54 -11.15 22.52 -4.49
C ILE A 54 -11.44 23.14 -5.87
N ALA A 55 -11.20 22.35 -6.93
CA ALA A 55 -11.49 22.75 -8.31
C ALA A 55 -12.66 21.94 -8.90
N GLN A 56 -13.04 22.23 -10.17
CA GLN A 56 -14.15 21.57 -10.86
C GLN A 56 -13.70 20.62 -11.97
N ALA A 57 -12.50 20.84 -12.50
CA ALA A 57 -11.99 20.10 -13.65
C ALA A 57 -10.46 20.03 -13.64
N VAL A 58 -9.93 19.03 -14.34
CA VAL A 58 -8.50 18.83 -14.58
C VAL A 58 -8.27 18.43 -16.05
N ALA A 59 -7.22 18.99 -16.65
CA ALA A 59 -6.75 18.65 -17.99
C ALA A 59 -5.42 17.89 -17.93
N ILE A 60 -5.31 16.83 -18.70
CA ILE A 60 -4.16 15.91 -18.74
C ILE A 60 -3.65 15.83 -20.17
N ARG A 61 -2.32 15.83 -20.34
CA ARG A 61 -1.64 15.57 -21.59
C ARG A 61 -0.47 14.63 -21.35
N GLY A 62 -0.43 13.53 -22.13
CA GLY A 62 0.50 12.44 -21.87
C GLY A 62 0.32 11.88 -20.45
N ASP A 63 1.37 11.90 -19.70
CA ASP A 63 1.41 11.42 -18.32
C ASP A 63 1.23 12.54 -17.26
N ARG A 64 1.06 13.84 -17.68
CA ARG A 64 1.09 14.97 -16.76
C ARG A 64 -0.21 15.78 -16.76
N ILE A 65 -0.48 16.36 -15.61
CA ILE A 65 -1.52 17.36 -15.41
C ILE A 65 -1.04 18.67 -16.03
N VAL A 66 -1.84 19.26 -16.94
CA VAL A 66 -1.48 20.52 -17.59
C VAL A 66 -2.25 21.72 -17.05
N ALA A 67 -3.45 21.51 -16.50
CA ALA A 67 -4.23 22.56 -15.86
C ALA A 67 -5.25 21.99 -14.87
N VAL A 68 -5.58 22.77 -13.85
CA VAL A 68 -6.62 22.51 -12.85
C VAL A 68 -7.38 23.82 -12.63
N GLY A 69 -8.73 23.78 -12.60
CA GLY A 69 -9.51 24.99 -12.45
C GLY A 69 -11.01 24.76 -12.56
N THR A 70 -11.73 25.81 -12.99
CA THR A 70 -13.16 25.74 -13.28
C THR A 70 -13.44 24.96 -14.56
N ASN A 71 -14.66 24.45 -14.71
CA ASN A 71 -15.08 23.78 -15.95
C ASN A 71 -14.86 24.66 -17.19
N GLN A 72 -15.14 25.97 -17.07
CA GLN A 72 -15.00 26.90 -18.17
C GLN A 72 -13.54 27.12 -18.60
N GLU A 73 -12.63 27.25 -17.65
CA GLU A 73 -11.21 27.43 -17.93
C GLU A 73 -10.62 26.17 -18.59
N ILE A 74 -10.91 25.01 -18.04
CA ILE A 74 -10.37 23.73 -18.52
C ILE A 74 -10.95 23.33 -19.87
N ALA A 75 -12.23 23.64 -20.14
CA ALA A 75 -12.87 23.37 -21.45
C ALA A 75 -12.15 24.04 -22.63
N ARG A 76 -11.45 25.15 -22.40
CA ARG A 76 -10.67 25.88 -23.45
C ARG A 76 -9.45 25.11 -23.93
N LEU A 77 -8.99 24.12 -23.17
CA LEU A 77 -7.85 23.26 -23.51
C LEU A 77 -8.27 22.06 -24.37
N ALA A 78 -9.56 21.89 -24.64
CA ALA A 78 -10.05 20.78 -25.42
C ALA A 78 -9.84 21.01 -26.93
N GLY A 79 -9.26 20.02 -27.60
CA GLY A 79 -9.19 19.93 -29.06
C GLY A 79 -10.14 18.88 -29.61
N ALA A 80 -10.07 18.65 -30.92
CA ALA A 80 -10.93 17.69 -31.62
C ALA A 80 -10.69 16.22 -31.14
N SER A 81 -9.47 15.89 -30.73
CA SER A 81 -9.06 14.57 -30.25
C SER A 81 -9.16 14.42 -28.74
N THR A 82 -9.48 15.48 -28.00
CA THR A 82 -9.56 15.44 -26.55
C THR A 82 -10.67 14.52 -26.06
N ARG A 83 -10.34 13.48 -25.32
CA ARG A 83 -11.32 12.66 -24.59
C ARG A 83 -11.89 13.48 -23.43
N ARG A 84 -13.20 13.48 -23.28
CA ARG A 84 -13.87 14.18 -22.18
C ARG A 84 -14.63 13.18 -21.33
N VAL A 85 -14.46 13.29 -20.01
CA VAL A 85 -15.16 12.48 -19.00
C VAL A 85 -15.95 13.43 -18.11
N ASP A 86 -17.26 13.25 -18.07
CA ASP A 86 -18.12 13.92 -17.11
C ASP A 86 -18.08 13.16 -15.78
N LEU A 87 -17.63 13.82 -14.74
CA LEU A 87 -17.51 13.23 -13.40
C LEU A 87 -18.85 13.18 -12.65
N MET A 88 -19.88 13.86 -13.15
CA MET A 88 -21.21 13.88 -12.53
C MET A 88 -21.18 14.22 -11.03
N GLY A 89 -20.36 15.18 -10.63
CA GLY A 89 -20.19 15.63 -9.24
C GLY A 89 -19.29 14.75 -8.36
N LYS A 90 -18.70 13.67 -8.89
CA LYS A 90 -17.82 12.79 -8.11
C LYS A 90 -16.57 13.50 -7.63
N ALA A 91 -16.09 13.09 -6.46
CA ALA A 91 -14.83 13.57 -5.91
C ALA A 91 -13.64 12.91 -6.62
N VAL A 92 -12.60 13.73 -6.84
CA VAL A 92 -11.30 13.29 -7.37
C VAL A 92 -10.23 13.68 -6.38
N ILE A 93 -9.32 12.74 -6.07
CA ILE A 93 -8.16 12.96 -5.20
C ILE A 93 -6.89 12.53 -5.93
N PRO A 94 -5.68 12.94 -5.46
CA PRO A 94 -4.43 12.35 -5.94
C PRO A 94 -4.40 10.86 -5.71
N GLY A 95 -3.62 10.13 -6.51
CA GLY A 95 -3.31 8.72 -6.25
C GLY A 95 -2.72 8.54 -4.84
N LEU A 96 -3.20 7.53 -4.13
CA LEU A 96 -2.73 7.26 -2.78
C LEU A 96 -1.37 6.56 -2.82
N ILE A 97 -0.48 7.00 -1.94
CA ILE A 97 0.90 6.51 -1.83
C ILE A 97 1.03 5.80 -0.48
N ASP A 98 1.48 4.56 -0.49
CA ASP A 98 1.89 3.84 0.72
C ASP A 98 3.42 3.96 0.87
N ASN A 99 3.91 4.55 1.95
CA ASN A 99 5.35 4.80 2.08
C ASN A 99 6.15 3.59 2.57
N HIS A 100 5.48 2.48 2.93
CA HIS A 100 6.14 1.25 3.36
C HIS A 100 5.20 0.05 3.30
N MET A 101 5.47 -0.87 2.39
CA MET A 101 4.83 -2.18 2.36
C MET A 101 5.72 -3.25 1.70
N HIS A 102 5.38 -4.53 1.91
CA HIS A 102 6.08 -5.67 1.35
C HIS A 102 5.44 -6.16 0.03
N LEU A 103 5.17 -5.24 -0.89
CA LEU A 103 4.42 -5.47 -2.12
C LEU A 103 5.00 -6.62 -2.97
N LEU A 104 6.30 -6.56 -3.27
CA LEU A 104 6.91 -7.51 -4.21
C LEU A 104 6.90 -8.94 -3.66
N ARG A 105 7.08 -9.11 -2.34
CA ARG A 105 6.98 -10.43 -1.71
C ARG A 105 5.59 -11.05 -1.89
N ALA A 106 4.54 -10.25 -1.79
CA ALA A 106 3.16 -10.73 -1.91
C ALA A 106 2.86 -11.34 -3.29
N GLY A 107 3.52 -10.90 -4.35
CA GLY A 107 3.39 -11.48 -5.69
C GLY A 107 3.68 -12.99 -5.75
N THR A 108 4.51 -13.51 -4.84
CA THR A 108 4.88 -14.94 -4.81
C THR A 108 3.77 -15.88 -4.30
N THR A 109 2.69 -15.33 -3.71
CA THR A 109 1.62 -16.14 -3.11
C THR A 109 0.22 -15.62 -3.43
N TRP A 110 0.06 -14.42 -3.99
CA TRP A 110 -1.19 -13.65 -4.04
C TRP A 110 -2.41 -14.43 -4.53
N VAL A 111 -2.31 -15.12 -5.66
CA VAL A 111 -3.44 -15.88 -6.23
C VAL A 111 -3.74 -17.18 -5.47
N LYS A 112 -2.82 -17.63 -4.61
CA LYS A 112 -3.01 -18.84 -3.78
C LYS A 112 -3.56 -18.50 -2.40
N GLU A 113 -3.41 -17.25 -1.94
CA GLU A 113 -3.90 -16.82 -0.64
C GLU A 113 -5.41 -16.57 -0.61
N LEU A 114 -6.00 -16.82 0.55
CA LEU A 114 -7.30 -16.31 0.93
C LEU A 114 -7.09 -14.98 1.66
N ARG A 115 -7.78 -13.90 1.25
CA ARG A 115 -7.59 -12.58 1.87
C ARG A 115 -8.81 -12.17 2.68
N PHE A 116 -8.57 -11.58 3.88
CA PHE A 116 -9.59 -11.03 4.78
C PHE A 116 -9.52 -9.51 4.92
N ASP A 117 -8.79 -8.81 4.05
CA ASP A 117 -8.76 -7.35 4.03
C ASP A 117 -10.17 -6.79 3.85
N GLY A 118 -10.61 -5.94 4.78
CA GLY A 118 -11.94 -5.34 4.78
C GLY A 118 -13.11 -6.29 5.07
N VAL A 119 -12.85 -7.53 5.51
CA VAL A 119 -13.90 -8.47 5.95
C VAL A 119 -14.21 -8.21 7.42
N GLU A 120 -15.39 -7.65 7.70
CA GLU A 120 -15.84 -7.27 9.05
C GLU A 120 -16.84 -8.26 9.68
N SER A 121 -17.08 -9.39 9.05
CA SER A 121 -17.99 -10.45 9.52
C SER A 121 -17.29 -11.78 9.58
N ARG A 122 -17.30 -12.42 10.75
CA ARG A 122 -16.76 -13.77 10.93
C ARG A 122 -17.52 -14.81 10.10
N LYS A 123 -18.84 -14.66 10.01
CA LYS A 123 -19.68 -15.47 9.12
C LYS A 123 -19.18 -15.37 7.68
N LYS A 124 -18.87 -14.15 7.20
CA LYS A 124 -18.34 -13.94 5.85
C LYS A 124 -16.96 -14.57 5.69
N ALA A 125 -16.08 -14.48 6.68
CA ALA A 125 -14.78 -15.15 6.66
C ALA A 125 -14.93 -16.67 6.54
N ILE A 126 -15.85 -17.28 7.30
CA ILE A 126 -16.16 -18.73 7.22
C ILE A 126 -16.66 -19.10 5.82
N GLU A 127 -17.58 -18.34 5.22
CA GLU A 127 -18.07 -18.55 3.85
C GLU A 127 -16.93 -18.50 2.83
N LEU A 128 -15.96 -17.59 3.00
CA LEU A 128 -14.79 -17.50 2.12
C LEU A 128 -13.87 -18.72 2.25
N ILE A 129 -13.63 -19.21 3.48
CA ILE A 129 -12.84 -20.43 3.72
C ILE A 129 -13.52 -21.62 3.05
N GLN A 130 -14.84 -21.80 3.25
CA GLN A 130 -15.63 -22.87 2.64
C GLN A 130 -15.61 -22.82 1.11
N ALA A 131 -15.80 -21.62 0.56
CA ALA A 131 -15.77 -21.42 -0.89
C ALA A 131 -14.39 -21.76 -1.47
N ARG A 132 -13.30 -21.35 -0.77
CA ARG A 132 -11.93 -21.67 -1.19
C ARG A 132 -11.67 -23.17 -1.10
N ALA A 133 -12.02 -23.83 0.01
CA ALA A 133 -11.87 -25.28 0.17
C ALA A 133 -12.64 -26.07 -0.90
N LYS A 134 -13.85 -25.61 -1.25
CA LYS A 134 -14.65 -26.22 -2.32
C LYS A 134 -14.04 -26.03 -3.72
N ALA A 135 -13.39 -24.89 -3.96
CA ALA A 135 -12.75 -24.58 -5.25
C ALA A 135 -11.44 -25.34 -5.46
N LEU A 136 -10.78 -25.71 -4.38
CA LEU A 136 -9.55 -26.51 -4.35
C LEU A 136 -9.85 -28.00 -4.33
N GLY A 137 -8.89 -28.84 -4.71
CA GLY A 137 -8.96 -30.28 -4.53
C GLY A 137 -8.71 -30.73 -3.08
N PRO A 138 -9.10 -31.96 -2.69
CA PRO A 138 -8.72 -32.52 -1.40
C PRO A 138 -7.20 -32.53 -1.22
N GLY A 139 -6.72 -32.14 -0.04
CA GLY A 139 -5.30 -32.07 0.29
C GLY A 139 -4.60 -30.78 -0.13
N GLU A 140 -5.24 -29.91 -0.92
CA GLU A 140 -4.69 -28.59 -1.26
C GLU A 140 -4.89 -27.60 -0.11
N TRP A 141 -3.91 -26.70 0.07
CA TRP A 141 -3.91 -25.75 1.18
C TRP A 141 -4.94 -24.63 1.03
N VAL A 142 -5.75 -24.44 2.05
CA VAL A 142 -6.50 -23.19 2.29
C VAL A 142 -5.70 -22.34 3.28
N PHE A 143 -5.15 -21.23 2.83
CA PHE A 143 -4.28 -20.44 3.69
C PHE A 143 -4.39 -18.94 3.46
N ASN A 144 -3.99 -18.20 4.48
CA ASN A 144 -3.86 -16.75 4.49
C ASN A 144 -2.53 -16.38 5.16
N ILE A 145 -1.86 -15.34 4.66
CA ILE A 145 -0.63 -14.81 5.25
C ILE A 145 -0.89 -13.39 5.77
N GLY A 146 -1.55 -13.27 6.93
CA GLY A 146 -1.78 -12.02 7.62
C GLY A 146 -2.78 -11.05 6.97
N GLY A 147 -2.65 -9.78 7.34
CA GLY A 147 -3.53 -8.72 6.85
C GLY A 147 -4.90 -8.65 7.56
N TRP A 148 -5.08 -9.34 8.68
CA TRP A 148 -6.32 -9.37 9.45
C TRP A 148 -6.08 -9.75 10.91
N ALA A 149 -7.07 -9.47 11.76
CA ALA A 149 -7.18 -9.98 13.13
C ALA A 149 -8.64 -10.29 13.46
N HIS A 150 -8.87 -11.27 14.37
CA HIS A 150 -10.23 -11.72 14.70
C HIS A 150 -11.09 -10.60 15.31
N GLN A 151 -10.50 -9.62 16.00
CA GLN A 151 -11.23 -8.49 16.56
C GLN A 151 -11.80 -7.53 15.50
N GLN A 152 -11.44 -7.67 14.22
CA GLN A 152 -12.09 -6.92 13.13
C GLN A 152 -13.50 -7.44 12.78
N PHE A 153 -13.89 -8.62 13.28
CA PHE A 153 -15.21 -9.18 13.03
C PHE A 153 -16.25 -8.60 14.00
N ALA A 154 -17.12 -7.73 13.50
CA ALA A 154 -18.12 -7.04 14.31
C ALA A 154 -19.20 -7.98 14.86
N ASP A 155 -19.52 -9.06 14.15
CA ASP A 155 -20.58 -10.02 14.49
C ASP A 155 -20.15 -11.07 15.53
N ASP A 156 -18.87 -11.52 15.50
CA ASP A 156 -18.33 -12.49 16.45
C ASP A 156 -16.79 -12.38 16.50
N PRO A 157 -16.20 -11.53 17.35
CA PRO A 157 -14.76 -11.27 17.39
C PRO A 157 -13.99 -12.37 18.13
N LYS A 158 -14.20 -13.64 17.75
CA LYS A 158 -13.52 -14.78 18.35
C LYS A 158 -12.46 -15.37 17.42
N PRO A 159 -11.35 -15.86 17.97
CA PRO A 159 -10.35 -16.63 17.21
C PRO A 159 -10.97 -17.92 16.63
N PHE A 160 -10.36 -18.44 15.56
CA PHE A 160 -10.72 -19.75 15.03
C PHE A 160 -10.15 -20.87 15.92
N THR A 161 -10.89 -21.97 16.02
CA THR A 161 -10.42 -23.19 16.70
C THR A 161 -10.09 -24.28 15.69
N ARG A 162 -9.20 -25.22 16.08
CA ARG A 162 -8.85 -26.38 15.26
C ARG A 162 -10.09 -27.15 14.81
N ASP A 163 -10.97 -27.49 15.78
CA ASP A 163 -12.14 -28.33 15.53
C ASP A 163 -13.19 -27.63 14.63
N GLU A 164 -13.32 -26.30 14.75
CA GLU A 164 -14.14 -25.51 13.84
C GLU A 164 -13.55 -25.50 12.41
N LEU A 165 -12.25 -25.32 12.25
CA LEU A 165 -11.58 -25.36 10.96
C LEU A 165 -11.63 -26.75 10.32
N ASP A 166 -11.62 -27.83 11.12
CA ASP A 166 -11.85 -29.20 10.66
C ASP A 166 -13.25 -29.39 10.06
N GLN A 167 -14.28 -28.74 10.66
CA GLN A 167 -15.65 -28.76 10.15
C GLN A 167 -15.82 -27.92 8.88
N ILE A 168 -15.17 -26.74 8.83
CA ILE A 168 -15.26 -25.81 7.71
C ILE A 168 -14.58 -26.36 6.45
N ALA A 169 -13.40 -26.99 6.61
CA ALA A 169 -12.57 -27.53 5.51
C ALA A 169 -12.06 -28.93 5.82
N PRO A 170 -12.95 -29.96 5.86
CA PRO A 170 -12.60 -31.30 6.35
C PRO A 170 -11.59 -32.04 5.48
N ASN A 171 -11.45 -31.66 4.21
CA ASN A 171 -10.58 -32.35 3.26
C ASN A 171 -9.27 -31.60 2.94
N ASN A 172 -9.10 -30.38 3.48
CA ASN A 172 -7.98 -29.49 3.15
C ASN A 172 -7.16 -29.17 4.40
N PRO A 173 -5.84 -29.10 4.33
CA PRO A 173 -5.05 -28.46 5.37
C PRO A 173 -5.36 -26.96 5.37
N VAL A 174 -5.53 -26.39 6.58
CA VAL A 174 -5.84 -24.96 6.77
C VAL A 174 -4.74 -24.31 7.60
N ALA A 175 -4.29 -23.11 7.16
CA ALA A 175 -3.40 -22.23 7.91
C ALA A 175 -3.87 -20.78 7.76
N LEU A 176 -4.39 -20.19 8.83
CA LEU A 176 -4.83 -18.80 8.85
C LEU A 176 -3.90 -18.01 9.76
N GLN A 177 -2.99 -17.24 9.17
CA GLN A 177 -2.07 -16.39 9.92
C GLN A 177 -2.79 -15.08 10.28
N GLU A 178 -2.89 -14.79 11.56
CA GLU A 178 -3.41 -13.54 12.09
C GLU A 178 -2.25 -12.56 12.31
N SER A 179 -2.08 -11.59 11.40
CA SER A 179 -0.92 -10.68 11.40
C SER A 179 0.39 -11.46 11.63
N TYR A 180 1.29 -10.96 12.48
CA TYR A 180 2.46 -11.70 12.98
C TYR A 180 2.25 -12.26 14.40
N TYR A 181 1.01 -12.29 14.88
CA TYR A 181 0.71 -12.66 16.26
C TYR A 181 0.52 -14.16 16.45
N GLN A 182 -0.24 -14.83 15.57
CA GLN A 182 -0.49 -16.26 15.67
C GLN A 182 -0.97 -16.86 14.34
N VAL A 183 -0.98 -18.19 14.29
CA VAL A 183 -1.53 -18.96 13.17
C VAL A 183 -2.52 -19.98 13.70
N PHE A 184 -3.70 -20.06 13.07
CA PHE A 184 -4.70 -21.08 13.34
C PHE A 184 -4.58 -22.21 12.32
N LEU A 185 -4.42 -23.43 12.80
CA LEU A 185 -4.31 -24.64 12.01
C LEU A 185 -5.45 -25.59 12.32
N ASN A 186 -5.97 -26.28 11.30
CA ASN A 186 -6.80 -27.45 11.52
C ASN A 186 -5.96 -28.72 11.72
N SER A 187 -6.58 -29.86 12.01
CA SER A 187 -5.88 -31.12 12.25
C SER A 187 -5.03 -31.58 11.06
N ARG A 188 -5.47 -31.30 9.82
CA ARG A 188 -4.68 -31.61 8.62
C ARG A 188 -3.48 -30.68 8.44
N GLY A 189 -3.63 -29.41 8.81
CA GLY A 189 -2.54 -28.43 8.82
C GLY A 189 -1.47 -28.81 9.84
N LEU A 190 -1.86 -29.16 11.06
CA LEU A 190 -0.94 -29.67 12.09
C LEU A 190 -0.13 -30.87 11.58
N LYS A 191 -0.82 -31.87 11.03
CA LYS A 191 -0.18 -33.08 10.46
C LYS A 191 0.78 -32.73 9.32
N ALA A 192 0.41 -31.82 8.44
CA ALA A 192 1.26 -31.40 7.32
C ALA A 192 2.55 -30.70 7.77
N PHE A 193 2.53 -30.08 8.95
CA PHE A 193 3.71 -29.49 9.57
C PHE A 193 4.48 -30.46 10.49
N GLY A 194 4.01 -31.72 10.65
CA GLY A 194 4.63 -32.70 11.54
C GLY A 194 4.40 -32.42 13.02
N ILE A 195 3.33 -31.67 13.35
CA ILE A 195 2.96 -31.32 14.73
C ILE A 195 1.90 -32.34 15.19
N GLU A 196 2.32 -33.29 16.03
CA GLU A 196 1.48 -34.40 16.49
C GLU A 196 1.48 -34.50 18.03
N GLU A 197 0.54 -35.27 18.54
CA GLU A 197 0.49 -35.62 19.96
C GLU A 197 1.63 -36.60 20.31
N ASN A 198 2.32 -36.37 21.43
CA ASN A 198 3.44 -37.20 21.91
C ASN A 198 4.66 -37.27 20.95
N VAL A 199 4.77 -36.35 19.99
CA VAL A 199 5.94 -36.18 19.12
C VAL A 199 6.62 -34.87 19.46
N PRO A 200 7.98 -34.81 19.52
CA PRO A 200 8.70 -33.56 19.70
C PRO A 200 8.34 -32.54 18.61
N ASP A 201 8.23 -31.28 18.98
CA ASP A 201 7.97 -30.20 18.02
C ASP A 201 9.10 -30.13 16.97
N PRO A 202 8.76 -29.81 15.69
CA PRO A 202 9.76 -29.62 14.66
C PRO A 202 10.78 -28.54 15.06
N THR A 203 12.06 -28.78 14.82
CA THR A 203 13.18 -27.96 15.33
C THR A 203 13.29 -26.56 14.72
N ASP A 204 12.61 -26.31 13.62
CA ASP A 204 12.54 -25.00 12.96
C ASP A 204 11.45 -24.08 13.55
N PHE A 205 10.58 -24.62 14.44
CA PHE A 205 9.65 -23.78 15.22
C PHE A 205 10.31 -23.27 16.49
N VAL A 206 9.93 -22.04 16.86
CA VAL A 206 10.39 -21.46 18.14
C VAL A 206 9.86 -22.31 19.29
N LYS A 207 10.74 -22.69 20.21
CA LYS A 207 10.38 -23.51 21.38
C LYS A 207 9.25 -22.83 22.18
N GLY A 208 8.15 -23.56 22.38
CA GLY A 208 6.99 -23.08 23.13
C GLY A 208 6.01 -22.24 22.31
N SER A 209 6.24 -22.03 21.00
CA SER A 209 5.28 -21.34 20.12
C SER A 209 4.08 -22.22 19.77
N ILE A 210 4.24 -23.53 19.71
CA ILE A 210 3.15 -24.49 19.45
C ILE A 210 2.35 -24.67 20.74
N MET A 211 1.12 -24.16 20.73
CA MET A 211 0.25 -24.21 21.91
C MET A 211 -0.34 -25.61 22.10
N ARG A 212 -0.26 -26.10 23.34
CA ARG A 212 -0.80 -27.41 23.75
C ARG A 212 -1.78 -27.25 24.90
N ASP A 213 -2.77 -28.11 24.97
CA ASP A 213 -3.71 -28.19 26.10
C ASP A 213 -3.06 -28.86 27.34
N ALA A 214 -3.83 -28.96 28.41
CA ALA A 214 -3.36 -29.58 29.66
C ALA A 214 -2.96 -31.07 29.54
N ALA A 215 -3.44 -31.77 28.51
CA ALA A 215 -3.11 -33.14 28.17
C ALA A 215 -1.88 -33.24 27.23
N GLY A 216 -1.30 -32.10 26.80
CA GLY A 216 -0.18 -32.05 25.88
C GLY A 216 -0.56 -32.16 24.40
N LYS A 217 -1.86 -32.16 24.08
CA LYS A 217 -2.36 -32.24 22.71
C LYS A 217 -2.26 -30.87 22.01
N PRO A 218 -1.78 -30.77 20.75
CA PRO A 218 -1.73 -29.53 20.00
C PRO A 218 -3.12 -28.91 19.82
N THR A 219 -3.25 -27.62 20.19
CA THR A 219 -4.54 -26.89 20.09
C THR A 219 -4.89 -26.42 18.69
N GLY A 220 -3.93 -26.44 17.76
CA GLY A 220 -4.06 -25.84 16.44
C GLY A 220 -3.56 -24.39 16.39
N ILE A 221 -2.98 -23.87 17.46
CA ILE A 221 -2.47 -22.50 17.54
C ILE A 221 -0.94 -22.53 17.62
N ILE A 222 -0.30 -21.74 16.73
CA ILE A 222 1.10 -21.36 16.84
C ILE A 222 1.11 -19.88 17.20
N LYS A 223 1.70 -19.50 18.34
CA LYS A 223 1.62 -18.15 18.89
C LYS A 223 3.01 -17.58 19.20
N GLY A 224 3.17 -16.29 18.94
CA GLY A 224 4.40 -15.56 19.23
C GLY A 224 4.49 -14.27 18.40
N ASP A 225 5.64 -14.06 17.79
CA ASP A 225 5.92 -12.96 16.88
C ASP A 225 6.24 -13.50 15.45
N ILE A 226 6.85 -12.67 14.61
CA ILE A 226 7.26 -13.06 13.26
C ILE A 226 8.19 -14.30 13.27
N ALA A 227 9.02 -14.51 14.31
CA ALA A 227 9.88 -15.67 14.41
C ALA A 227 9.08 -16.96 14.60
N ALA A 228 7.95 -16.90 15.33
CA ALA A 228 7.05 -18.03 15.53
C ALA A 228 6.20 -18.35 14.31
N THR A 229 5.75 -17.33 13.54
CA THR A 229 4.87 -17.51 12.38
C THR A 229 5.62 -17.81 11.08
N ARG A 230 6.87 -17.34 10.95
CA ARG A 230 7.72 -17.51 9.76
C ARG A 230 7.88 -18.96 9.30
N PRO A 231 8.09 -19.98 10.16
CA PRO A 231 8.20 -21.37 9.73
C PRO A 231 6.94 -21.88 9.01
N VAL A 232 5.76 -21.42 9.43
CA VAL A 232 4.49 -21.74 8.75
C VAL A 232 4.48 -21.09 7.35
N ALA A 233 4.66 -19.78 7.28
CA ALA A 233 4.63 -19.05 6.01
C ALA A 233 5.67 -19.56 5.00
N ALA A 234 6.86 -19.97 5.48
CA ALA A 234 7.93 -20.53 4.64
C ALA A 234 7.57 -21.85 3.96
N ARG A 235 6.69 -22.66 4.60
CA ARG A 235 6.26 -23.99 4.12
C ARG A 235 4.96 -23.95 3.33
N LEU A 236 4.23 -22.81 3.31
CA LEU A 236 3.02 -22.67 2.52
C LEU A 236 3.33 -22.60 1.03
N PRO A 237 2.40 -23.07 0.17
CA PRO A 237 2.62 -23.11 -1.27
C PRO A 237 2.84 -21.72 -1.87
N LYS A 238 3.92 -21.57 -2.60
CA LYS A 238 4.15 -20.41 -3.47
C LYS A 238 3.63 -20.68 -4.87
N VAL A 239 3.49 -19.65 -5.68
CA VAL A 239 3.23 -19.81 -7.10
C VAL A 239 4.46 -20.39 -7.78
N GLU A 240 4.24 -21.19 -8.81
CA GLU A 240 5.33 -21.67 -9.67
C GLU A 240 5.89 -20.53 -10.53
N ALA A 241 7.10 -20.69 -11.07
CA ALA A 241 7.76 -19.63 -11.83
C ALA A 241 6.92 -19.14 -13.03
N ASN A 242 6.21 -20.05 -13.70
CA ASN A 242 5.30 -19.73 -14.81
C ASN A 242 3.99 -19.03 -14.38
N GLU A 243 3.64 -19.05 -13.10
CA GLU A 243 2.46 -18.40 -12.51
C GLU A 243 2.80 -17.03 -11.91
N LEU A 244 4.09 -16.73 -11.68
CA LEU A 244 4.53 -15.57 -10.93
C LEU A 244 4.09 -14.23 -11.56
N GLU A 245 4.15 -14.15 -12.90
CA GLU A 245 3.71 -12.96 -13.63
C GLU A 245 2.19 -12.75 -13.47
N ALA A 246 1.38 -13.81 -13.57
CA ALA A 246 -0.07 -13.72 -13.39
C ALA A 246 -0.45 -13.35 -11.94
N SER A 247 0.26 -13.90 -10.95
CA SER A 247 0.06 -13.58 -9.55
C SER A 247 0.42 -12.12 -9.24
N SER A 248 1.53 -11.64 -9.78
CA SER A 248 1.95 -10.25 -9.66
C SER A 248 0.98 -9.28 -10.34
N ALA A 249 0.41 -9.66 -11.50
CA ALA A 249 -0.60 -8.86 -12.18
C ALA A 249 -1.90 -8.77 -11.37
N ALA A 250 -2.34 -9.86 -10.76
CA ALA A 250 -3.51 -9.86 -9.86
C ALA A 250 -3.28 -8.96 -8.64
N LEU A 251 -2.11 -9.03 -8.03
CA LEU A 251 -1.70 -8.15 -6.92
C LEU A 251 -1.80 -6.67 -7.33
N VAL A 252 -1.17 -6.27 -8.44
CA VAL A 252 -1.20 -4.89 -8.93
C VAL A 252 -2.62 -4.43 -9.23
N ALA A 253 -3.45 -5.29 -9.83
CA ALA A 253 -4.85 -4.98 -10.10
C ALA A 253 -5.65 -4.72 -8.82
N ASP A 254 -5.39 -5.49 -7.75
CA ASP A 254 -6.02 -5.28 -6.44
C ASP A 254 -5.57 -3.97 -5.79
N MET A 255 -4.28 -3.61 -5.88
CA MET A 255 -3.76 -2.34 -5.40
C MET A 255 -4.41 -1.16 -6.14
N ASN A 256 -4.48 -1.21 -7.48
CA ASN A 256 -5.13 -0.17 -8.26
C ASN A 256 -6.63 -0.06 -7.95
N ARG A 257 -7.33 -1.19 -7.74
CA ARG A 257 -8.74 -1.19 -7.31
C ARG A 257 -8.93 -0.54 -5.95
N ALA A 258 -7.98 -0.70 -5.04
CA ALA A 258 -7.99 -0.06 -3.72
C ALA A 258 -7.64 1.45 -3.78
N GLY A 259 -7.07 1.93 -4.90
CA GLY A 259 -6.68 3.33 -5.09
C GLY A 259 -5.21 3.63 -4.80
N LEU A 260 -4.40 2.58 -4.63
CA LEU A 260 -2.96 2.72 -4.48
C LEU A 260 -2.29 2.84 -5.85
N THR A 261 -1.44 3.85 -6.02
CA THR A 261 -0.72 4.13 -7.27
C THR A 261 0.79 4.03 -7.11
N SER A 262 1.29 4.24 -5.88
CA SER A 262 2.72 4.32 -5.59
C SER A 262 3.07 3.70 -4.24
N PHE A 263 4.26 3.13 -4.14
CA PHE A 263 4.69 2.37 -2.97
C PHE A 263 6.15 2.62 -2.60
N GLY A 264 6.43 2.87 -1.32
CA GLY A 264 7.70 2.56 -0.70
C GLY A 264 7.73 1.05 -0.41
N VAL A 265 8.66 0.31 -1.00
CA VAL A 265 8.68 -1.15 -0.89
C VAL A 265 9.87 -1.62 -0.08
N ALA A 266 9.59 -2.15 1.11
CA ALA A 266 10.60 -2.80 1.94
C ALA A 266 10.88 -4.22 1.42
N GLY A 267 12.17 -4.51 1.21
CA GLY A 267 12.61 -5.81 0.72
C GLY A 267 12.15 -6.07 -0.73
N CYS A 268 12.77 -5.39 -1.70
CA CYS A 268 12.47 -5.58 -3.12
C CYS A 268 12.87 -6.99 -3.58
N ASN A 269 11.87 -7.89 -3.70
CA ASN A 269 12.05 -9.23 -4.23
C ASN A 269 12.50 -9.16 -5.69
N ALA A 270 13.65 -9.77 -6.00
CA ALA A 270 14.31 -9.65 -7.31
C ALA A 270 13.44 -10.23 -8.44
N ASP A 271 12.81 -11.38 -8.23
CA ASP A 271 12.05 -12.08 -9.28
C ASP A 271 10.81 -11.27 -9.71
N VAL A 272 10.09 -10.70 -8.73
CA VAL A 272 8.92 -9.85 -9.01
C VAL A 272 9.35 -8.48 -9.54
N LEU A 273 10.49 -7.95 -9.08
CA LEU A 273 11.02 -6.69 -9.59
C LEU A 273 11.41 -6.81 -11.07
N GLU A 274 11.98 -7.95 -11.50
CA GLU A 274 12.28 -8.23 -12.90
C GLU A 274 11.01 -8.20 -13.78
N ILE A 275 9.89 -8.77 -13.29
CA ILE A 275 8.60 -8.69 -13.96
C ILE A 275 8.14 -7.22 -14.08
N PHE A 276 8.28 -6.42 -13.02
CA PHE A 276 7.92 -5.00 -13.05
C PHE A 276 8.79 -4.20 -14.03
N GLN A 277 10.09 -4.48 -14.10
CA GLN A 277 11.01 -3.89 -15.08
C GLN A 277 10.60 -4.25 -16.51
N LYS A 278 10.24 -5.52 -16.76
CA LYS A 278 9.70 -5.97 -18.05
C LYS A 278 8.43 -5.20 -18.43
N TRP A 279 7.45 -5.11 -17.52
CA TRP A 279 6.21 -4.37 -17.77
C TRP A 279 6.45 -2.87 -18.01
N LYS A 280 7.38 -2.27 -17.28
CA LYS A 280 7.79 -0.89 -17.50
C LYS A 280 8.36 -0.69 -18.91
N ALA A 281 9.29 -1.53 -19.34
CA ALA A 281 9.86 -1.49 -20.68
C ALA A 281 8.81 -1.64 -21.79
N GLN A 282 7.71 -2.35 -21.53
CA GLN A 282 6.56 -2.52 -22.43
C GLN A 282 5.51 -1.39 -22.31
N GLY A 283 5.69 -0.42 -21.40
CA GLY A 283 4.71 0.61 -21.11
C GLY A 283 3.45 0.11 -20.38
N HIS A 284 3.50 -1.04 -19.71
CA HIS A 284 2.36 -1.69 -19.07
C HIS A 284 2.40 -1.66 -17.54
N LEU A 285 3.45 -1.18 -16.92
CA LEU A 285 3.52 -1.08 -15.46
C LEU A 285 2.49 -0.06 -14.96
N ASN A 286 1.63 -0.48 -14.05
CA ASN A 286 0.48 0.27 -13.56
C ASN A 286 0.64 0.75 -12.11
N VAL A 287 1.83 0.67 -11.54
CA VAL A 287 2.19 1.15 -10.20
C VAL A 287 3.59 1.75 -10.21
N ARG A 288 3.90 2.57 -9.22
CA ARG A 288 5.23 3.09 -8.98
C ARG A 288 5.82 2.40 -7.75
N THR A 289 7.08 2.00 -7.84
CA THR A 289 7.76 1.15 -6.85
C THR A 289 9.08 1.80 -6.44
N PHE A 290 9.13 2.33 -5.24
CA PHE A 290 10.31 3.00 -4.67
C PHE A 290 10.93 2.08 -3.63
N CYS A 291 12.01 1.41 -3.99
CA CYS A 291 12.62 0.37 -3.18
C CYS A 291 13.34 0.94 -1.94
N ILE A 292 13.08 0.30 -0.82
CA ILE A 292 13.81 0.43 0.44
C ILE A 292 14.63 -0.83 0.58
N GLY A 293 15.93 -0.73 0.36
CA GLY A 293 16.78 -1.92 0.33
C GLY A 293 18.20 -1.63 0.80
N GLY A 294 18.99 -2.68 0.98
CA GLY A 294 20.36 -2.55 1.40
C GLY A 294 20.95 -3.84 1.91
N ALA A 295 22.17 -3.75 2.39
CA ALA A 295 22.91 -4.87 2.94
C ALA A 295 22.79 -4.86 4.48
N ALA A 296 21.68 -5.36 5.00
CA ALA A 296 21.53 -5.59 6.44
C ALA A 296 22.51 -6.64 6.94
N ALA A 297 22.95 -6.51 8.20
CA ALA A 297 23.88 -7.46 8.85
C ALA A 297 23.23 -8.14 10.05
N SER A 298 23.60 -9.39 10.32
CA SER A 298 23.17 -10.15 11.48
C SER A 298 24.32 -10.48 12.44
N THR A 299 25.58 -10.36 11.98
CA THR A 299 26.79 -10.57 12.79
C THR A 299 27.79 -9.43 12.57
N PRO A 300 28.79 -9.24 13.47
CA PRO A 300 29.84 -8.23 13.28
C PRO A 300 30.60 -8.37 11.95
N GLU A 301 30.90 -9.60 11.50
CA GLU A 301 31.59 -9.87 10.25
C GLU A 301 30.72 -9.52 9.03
N GLN A 302 29.41 -9.71 9.15
CA GLN A 302 28.48 -9.23 8.13
C GLN A 302 28.41 -7.70 8.12
N ALA A 303 28.44 -7.04 9.30
CA ALA A 303 28.48 -5.59 9.38
C ALA A 303 29.70 -4.99 8.65
N ASP A 304 30.88 -5.61 8.79
CA ASP A 304 32.09 -5.18 8.06
C ASP A 304 31.91 -5.27 6.55
N ARG A 305 31.33 -6.36 6.05
CA ARG A 305 31.02 -6.51 4.61
C ARG A 305 29.96 -5.51 4.14
N SER A 306 28.91 -5.30 4.94
CA SER A 306 27.85 -4.35 4.63
C SER A 306 28.39 -2.92 4.56
N ILE A 307 29.30 -2.52 5.44
CA ILE A 307 29.96 -1.20 5.41
C ILE A 307 30.70 -0.99 4.08
N GLN A 308 31.37 -2.03 3.56
CA GLN A 308 32.05 -1.95 2.25
C GLN A 308 31.06 -1.81 1.09
N GLN A 309 29.90 -2.51 1.16
CA GLN A 309 28.84 -2.41 0.16
C GLN A 309 28.15 -1.04 0.21
N ILE A 310 27.86 -0.52 1.41
CA ILE A 310 27.29 0.82 1.62
C ILE A 310 28.15 1.90 0.95
N ALA A 311 29.47 1.84 1.06
CA ALA A 311 30.38 2.80 0.47
C ALA A 311 30.34 2.83 -1.09
N GLN A 312 29.82 1.78 -1.71
CA GLN A 312 29.68 1.65 -3.17
C GLN A 312 28.24 1.78 -3.65
N MET A 313 27.27 1.86 -2.72
CA MET A 313 25.85 1.89 -3.05
C MET A 313 25.48 3.20 -3.74
N LYS A 314 24.67 3.08 -4.80
CA LYS A 314 24.09 4.23 -5.52
C LYS A 314 22.57 4.11 -5.49
N LEU A 315 21.95 5.15 -4.99
CA LEU A 315 20.49 5.34 -5.02
C LEU A 315 20.13 6.32 -6.15
N PHE A 316 18.84 6.46 -6.45
CA PHE A 316 18.30 7.40 -7.44
C PHE A 316 18.88 7.17 -8.85
N GLN A 317 19.03 5.91 -9.25
CA GLN A 317 19.47 5.52 -10.60
C GLN A 317 18.31 5.03 -11.48
N GLY A 318 17.09 5.05 -10.94
CA GLY A 318 15.88 4.64 -11.63
C GLY A 318 15.14 5.80 -12.29
N ASP A 319 13.84 5.75 -12.25
CA ASP A 319 12.94 6.80 -12.75
C ASP A 319 11.65 6.88 -11.89
N ASP A 320 10.65 7.61 -12.39
CA ASP A 320 9.37 7.82 -11.69
C ASP A 320 8.47 6.57 -11.60
N TYR A 321 8.87 5.43 -12.16
CA TYR A 321 8.18 4.13 -12.02
C TYR A 321 8.90 3.14 -11.12
N ILE A 322 10.22 3.03 -11.23
CA ILE A 322 11.01 2.11 -10.40
C ILE A 322 12.33 2.81 -10.02
N ASP A 323 12.54 2.98 -8.73
CA ASP A 323 13.82 3.50 -8.22
C ASP A 323 14.17 2.87 -6.87
N ASN A 324 15.44 2.97 -6.48
CA ASN A 324 15.94 2.66 -5.15
C ASN A 324 16.18 3.98 -4.42
N VAL A 325 15.41 4.25 -3.35
CA VAL A 325 15.38 5.56 -2.71
C VAL A 325 15.91 5.58 -1.29
N PHE A 326 15.99 4.42 -0.61
CA PHE A 326 16.47 4.32 0.75
C PHE A 326 17.39 3.13 0.98
N PHE A 327 18.34 3.29 1.91
CA PHE A 327 18.92 2.17 2.65
C PHE A 327 17.95 1.78 3.77
N GLY A 328 17.67 0.49 3.93
CA GLY A 328 16.75 -0.02 4.97
C GLY A 328 16.07 -1.31 4.50
N GLU A 329 15.08 -1.76 5.12
CA GLU A 329 14.42 -1.38 6.38
C GLU A 329 15.30 -1.71 7.61
N SER A 330 16.11 -2.75 7.53
CA SER A 330 16.99 -3.21 8.59
C SER A 330 18.43 -2.77 8.35
N VAL A 331 19.08 -2.30 9.39
CA VAL A 331 20.52 -1.99 9.41
C VAL A 331 21.28 -3.16 10.05
N TYR A 332 20.93 -3.49 11.30
CA TYR A 332 21.50 -4.62 12.04
C TYR A 332 20.38 -5.46 12.62
N GLN A 333 20.15 -6.64 12.05
CA GLN A 333 19.00 -7.51 12.34
C GLN A 333 18.76 -7.82 13.83
N PRO A 334 19.80 -8.02 14.68
CA PRO A 334 19.57 -8.26 16.09
C PRO A 334 18.90 -7.12 16.87
N LEU A 335 18.77 -5.94 16.26
CA LEU A 335 18.05 -4.77 16.79
C LEU A 335 16.70 -4.50 16.11
N HIS A 336 16.25 -5.40 15.24
CA HIS A 336 14.91 -5.35 14.68
C HIS A 336 13.93 -5.77 15.79
N ASP A 337 13.22 -4.80 16.36
CA ASP A 337 12.37 -5.03 17.51
C ASP A 337 11.02 -5.70 17.14
N PRO A 338 10.46 -6.49 18.06
CA PRO A 338 9.23 -7.23 17.79
C PRO A 338 7.98 -6.37 18.00
N MET A 339 6.94 -6.69 17.26
CA MET A 339 5.65 -5.95 17.19
C MET A 339 4.89 -5.85 18.51
N PHE A 340 4.86 -6.91 19.29
CA PHE A 340 3.99 -7.05 20.47
C PHE A 340 4.75 -7.13 21.79
N ALA A 341 6.01 -6.70 21.83
CA ALA A 341 6.81 -6.68 23.06
C ALA A 341 6.65 -5.35 23.79
N LEU A 342 6.82 -5.40 25.12
CA LEU A 342 6.86 -4.18 25.93
C LEU A 342 8.19 -3.45 25.82
N LYS A 343 9.28 -4.18 25.57
CA LYS A 343 10.65 -3.67 25.41
C LYS A 343 11.47 -4.61 24.53
N SER A 344 12.40 -4.04 23.78
CA SER A 344 13.39 -4.78 22.99
C SER A 344 14.69 -5.02 23.78
N ASN A 345 15.00 -4.16 24.74
CA ASN A 345 16.24 -4.18 25.54
C ASN A 345 17.50 -4.22 24.64
N PRO A 346 17.77 -3.21 23.83
CA PRO A 346 18.91 -3.17 22.91
C PRO A 346 20.24 -3.30 23.68
N ARG A 347 21.11 -4.23 23.27
CA ARG A 347 22.38 -4.46 23.94
C ARG A 347 23.46 -3.51 23.41
N PRO A 348 24.41 -3.07 24.29
CA PRO A 348 25.49 -2.16 23.89
C PRO A 348 26.35 -2.66 22.72
N ASP A 349 26.66 -3.98 22.68
CA ASP A 349 27.44 -4.60 21.61
C ASP A 349 26.71 -4.55 20.26
N GLN A 350 25.39 -4.72 20.26
CA GLN A 350 24.56 -4.62 19.07
C GLN A 350 24.41 -3.16 18.59
N LEU A 351 24.22 -2.23 19.53
CA LEU A 351 24.13 -0.80 19.23
C LEU A 351 25.44 -0.26 18.64
N GLU A 352 26.59 -0.77 19.07
CA GLU A 352 27.88 -0.42 18.47
C GLU A 352 27.94 -0.84 16.99
N GLN A 353 27.51 -2.07 16.65
CA GLN A 353 27.48 -2.50 15.25
C GLN A 353 26.51 -1.66 14.43
N TRP A 354 25.33 -1.39 14.97
CA TRP A 354 24.34 -0.52 14.33
C TRP A 354 24.93 0.88 14.07
N ARG A 355 25.59 1.48 15.06
CA ARG A 355 26.21 2.81 14.94
C ARG A 355 27.31 2.84 13.87
N ARG A 356 28.16 1.82 13.79
CA ARG A 356 29.21 1.70 12.75
C ARG A 356 28.59 1.70 11.36
N MET A 357 27.53 0.94 11.14
CA MET A 357 26.81 0.90 9.86
C MET A 357 26.10 2.22 9.58
N ALA A 358 25.42 2.81 10.57
CA ALA A 358 24.78 4.11 10.44
C ALA A 358 25.78 5.22 10.07
N MET A 359 26.99 5.20 10.65
CA MET A 359 28.08 6.11 10.28
C MET A 359 28.52 5.92 8.81
N ALA A 360 28.59 4.67 8.33
CA ALA A 360 28.91 4.40 6.94
C ALA A 360 27.83 4.92 5.99
N ILE A 361 26.52 4.74 6.34
CA ILE A 361 25.38 5.26 5.61
C ILE A 361 25.43 6.80 5.54
N ALA A 362 25.71 7.45 6.67
CA ALA A 362 25.84 8.92 6.72
C ALA A 362 27.02 9.42 5.85
N LYS A 363 28.20 8.79 5.96
CA LYS A 363 29.38 9.14 5.15
C LYS A 363 29.17 8.93 3.66
N ALA A 364 28.39 7.94 3.27
CA ALA A 364 28.00 7.70 1.88
C ALA A 364 26.91 8.66 1.38
N GLY A 365 26.36 9.52 2.26
CA GLY A 365 25.29 10.47 1.92
C GLY A 365 23.96 9.81 1.62
N LEU A 366 23.70 8.60 2.12
CA LEU A 366 22.52 7.83 1.79
C LEU A 366 21.35 8.18 2.73
N PRO A 367 20.12 8.29 2.21
CA PRO A 367 18.90 8.28 3.00
C PRO A 367 18.74 6.95 3.74
N LEU A 368 18.17 7.02 4.94
CA LEU A 368 17.90 5.87 5.79
C LEU A 368 16.41 5.78 6.13
N HIS A 369 15.81 4.62 5.91
CA HIS A 369 14.47 4.27 6.37
C HIS A 369 14.60 3.03 7.25
N VAL A 370 14.50 3.19 8.57
CA VAL A 370 14.82 2.13 9.53
C VAL A 370 13.66 1.81 10.46
N HIS A 371 13.39 0.52 10.59
CA HIS A 371 12.43 -0.06 11.53
C HIS A 371 12.76 0.36 12.97
N ALA A 372 11.82 0.98 13.66
CA ALA A 372 11.91 1.36 15.07
C ALA A 372 10.49 1.46 15.66
N GLU A 373 10.06 0.43 16.33
CA GLU A 373 8.69 0.29 16.81
C GLU A 373 8.53 0.70 18.26
N LEU A 374 9.39 0.15 19.12
CA LEU A 374 9.26 0.24 20.55
C LEU A 374 9.94 1.49 21.10
N HIS A 375 9.40 1.99 22.20
CA HIS A 375 9.89 3.19 22.87
C HIS A 375 11.41 3.13 23.19
N ASP A 376 11.89 2.01 23.74
CA ASP A 376 13.30 1.83 24.10
C ASP A 376 14.21 1.63 22.88
N THR A 377 13.75 1.04 21.81
CA THR A 377 14.47 0.98 20.53
C THR A 377 14.60 2.36 19.90
N ILE A 378 13.52 3.14 19.88
CA ILE A 378 13.53 4.52 19.36
C ILE A 378 14.54 5.37 20.14
N ASP A 379 14.54 5.31 21.49
CA ASP A 379 15.51 6.04 22.29
C ASP A 379 16.95 5.60 22.00
N ALA A 380 17.19 4.30 21.98
CA ALA A 380 18.51 3.75 21.70
C ALA A 380 19.03 4.15 20.30
N PHE A 381 18.17 4.12 19.28
CA PHE A 381 18.55 4.55 17.94
C PHE A 381 18.81 6.07 17.88
N LEU A 382 17.98 6.88 18.53
CA LEU A 382 18.21 8.32 18.60
C LEU A 382 19.55 8.66 19.30
N ASP A 383 19.94 7.93 20.35
CA ASP A 383 21.26 8.10 20.99
C ASP A 383 22.41 7.83 20.01
N GLN A 384 22.32 6.75 19.22
CA GLN A 384 23.33 6.43 18.21
C GLN A 384 23.33 7.44 17.06
N ILE A 385 22.16 7.87 16.60
CA ILE A 385 21.99 8.85 15.52
C ILE A 385 22.54 10.22 15.94
N GLU A 386 22.31 10.64 17.19
CA GLU A 386 22.90 11.87 17.74
C GLU A 386 24.44 11.78 17.77
N ALA A 387 25.00 10.62 18.13
CA ALA A 387 26.44 10.38 18.09
C ALA A 387 26.97 10.46 16.64
N VAL A 388 26.31 9.83 15.69
CA VAL A 388 26.64 9.92 14.25
C VAL A 388 26.58 11.35 13.77
N ASN A 389 25.50 12.10 14.11
CA ASN A 389 25.30 13.48 13.66
C ASN A 389 26.34 14.47 14.19
N LYS A 390 26.96 14.21 15.35
CA LYS A 390 28.08 15.00 15.88
C LYS A 390 29.33 14.91 15.01
N GLU A 391 29.57 13.75 14.41
CA GLU A 391 30.73 13.50 13.56
C GLU A 391 30.42 13.77 12.08
N HIS A 392 29.20 13.42 11.63
CA HIS A 392 28.75 13.58 10.27
C HIS A 392 27.28 13.97 10.22
N SER A 393 26.97 15.19 9.75
CA SER A 393 25.60 15.70 9.77
C SER A 393 24.66 14.88 8.88
N ILE A 394 23.51 14.50 9.44
CA ILE A 394 22.46 13.75 8.73
C ILE A 394 21.30 14.65 8.26
N ARG A 395 21.32 15.95 8.59
CA ARG A 395 20.18 16.89 8.45
C ARG A 395 19.53 16.88 7.07
N ASN A 396 20.28 16.68 6.01
CA ASN A 396 19.78 16.71 4.63
C ASN A 396 19.69 15.30 3.99
N LEU A 397 19.83 14.24 4.77
CA LEU A 397 19.87 12.87 4.27
C LEU A 397 18.50 12.17 4.31
N ARG A 398 17.44 12.84 4.76
CA ARG A 398 16.07 12.29 4.93
C ARG A 398 16.04 10.98 5.74
N TRP A 399 16.80 10.93 6.84
CA TRP A 399 16.72 9.79 7.74
C TRP A 399 15.34 9.71 8.38
N THR A 400 14.73 8.53 8.30
CA THR A 400 13.33 8.26 8.66
C THR A 400 13.26 7.09 9.61
N LEU A 401 12.58 7.25 10.76
CA LEU A 401 12.16 6.11 11.59
C LEU A 401 10.82 5.61 11.08
N ALA A 402 10.72 4.29 10.91
CA ALA A 402 9.56 3.59 10.40
C ALA A 402 8.78 2.92 11.54
N HIS A 403 7.48 2.74 11.36
CA HIS A 403 6.47 2.23 12.28
C HIS A 403 6.15 3.19 13.40
N VAL A 404 7.05 3.44 14.33
CA VAL A 404 7.00 4.42 15.43
C VAL A 404 5.70 4.40 16.25
N ASN A 405 5.09 3.21 16.45
CA ASN A 405 3.82 3.13 17.17
C ASN A 405 3.91 3.54 18.63
N GLN A 406 5.08 3.35 19.29
CA GLN A 406 5.29 3.78 20.68
C GLN A 406 6.07 5.10 20.82
N ILE A 407 6.11 5.92 19.75
CA ILE A 407 6.82 7.21 19.81
C ILE A 407 6.11 8.22 20.71
N ASN A 408 6.88 9.05 21.39
CA ASN A 408 6.38 10.11 22.26
C ASN A 408 6.89 11.50 21.88
N ALA A 409 6.34 12.55 22.52
CA ALA A 409 6.69 13.93 22.22
C ALA A 409 8.18 14.26 22.43
N PRO A 410 8.88 13.85 23.50
CA PRO A 410 10.32 14.05 23.65
C PRO A 410 11.15 13.45 22.50
N GLN A 411 10.82 12.24 22.05
CA GLN A 411 11.49 11.58 20.92
C GLN A 411 11.27 12.33 19.61
N LEU A 412 10.04 12.78 19.34
CA LEU A 412 9.71 13.62 18.19
C LEU A 412 10.51 14.93 18.18
N GLU A 413 10.71 15.57 19.34
CA GLU A 413 11.55 16.76 19.45
C GLU A 413 13.03 16.47 19.15
N ARG A 414 13.56 15.31 19.55
CA ARG A 414 14.91 14.88 19.18
C ARG A 414 15.02 14.67 17.66
N MET A 415 14.07 13.97 17.06
CA MET A 415 14.01 13.76 15.60
C MET A 415 13.98 15.11 14.86
N LYS A 416 13.14 16.05 15.31
CA LYS A 416 13.02 17.37 14.71
C LYS A 416 14.34 18.16 14.75
N LYS A 417 15.05 18.14 15.89
CA LYS A 417 16.38 18.77 16.03
C LYS A 417 17.41 18.17 15.07
N LEU A 418 17.34 16.88 14.83
CA LEU A 418 18.22 16.14 13.90
C LEU A 418 17.83 16.34 12.42
N GLY A 419 16.65 16.88 12.12
CA GLY A 419 16.10 16.97 10.76
C GLY A 419 15.65 15.63 10.20
N MET A 420 15.16 14.76 11.09
CA MET A 420 14.63 13.43 10.74
C MET A 420 13.12 13.46 10.45
N TYR A 421 12.62 12.37 9.92
CA TYR A 421 11.23 12.18 9.48
C TYR A 421 10.63 10.91 10.08
N ALA A 422 9.28 10.78 10.02
CA ALA A 422 8.59 9.57 10.48
C ALA A 422 7.74 8.96 9.36
N ALA A 423 7.86 7.66 9.17
CA ALA A 423 6.97 6.83 8.36
C ALA A 423 6.08 6.04 9.33
N VAL A 424 4.81 6.43 9.44
CA VAL A 424 3.89 5.91 10.46
C VAL A 424 3.10 4.75 9.88
N HIS A 425 3.25 3.57 10.46
CA HIS A 425 2.53 2.37 10.05
C HIS A 425 1.63 1.93 11.20
N PRO A 426 0.36 2.38 11.22
CA PRO A 426 -0.49 2.19 12.40
C PRO A 426 -0.97 0.74 12.48
N TRP A 427 -0.24 -0.11 13.19
CA TRP A 427 -0.62 -1.52 13.36
C TRP A 427 -1.96 -1.71 14.06
N ALA A 428 -2.36 -0.74 14.89
CA ALA A 428 -3.67 -0.75 15.54
C ALA A 428 -4.86 -0.73 14.56
N VAL A 429 -4.65 -0.49 13.27
CA VAL A 429 -5.71 -0.59 12.24
C VAL A 429 -6.38 -1.96 12.28
N ILE A 430 -5.61 -3.04 12.40
CA ILE A 430 -6.16 -4.41 12.54
C ILE A 430 -5.75 -5.08 13.86
N ASN A 431 -4.63 -4.67 14.47
CA ASN A 431 -4.11 -5.32 15.66
C ASN A 431 -4.48 -4.59 16.96
N GLY A 432 -5.30 -3.53 16.89
CA GLY A 432 -5.62 -2.70 18.05
C GLY A 432 -6.21 -3.47 19.23
N GLY A 433 -7.07 -4.46 18.98
CA GLY A 433 -7.61 -5.33 20.03
C GLY A 433 -6.51 -6.14 20.73
N ILE A 434 -5.61 -6.77 19.95
CA ILE A 434 -4.43 -7.51 20.46
C ILE A 434 -3.50 -6.58 21.25
N MET A 435 -3.29 -5.36 20.75
CA MET A 435 -2.45 -4.36 21.44
C MET A 435 -3.06 -3.97 22.79
N HIS A 436 -4.39 -3.81 22.89
CA HIS A 436 -5.06 -3.57 24.17
C HIS A 436 -4.95 -4.73 25.14
N GLU A 437 -4.98 -5.96 24.66
CA GLU A 437 -4.73 -7.14 25.50
C GLU A 437 -3.30 -7.14 26.11
N GLY A 438 -2.30 -6.68 25.31
CA GLY A 438 -0.89 -6.66 25.72
C GLY A 438 -0.47 -5.41 26.51
N PHE A 439 -0.94 -4.25 26.12
CA PHE A 439 -0.48 -2.94 26.63
C PHE A 439 -1.53 -2.21 27.49
N GLY A 440 -2.75 -2.77 27.63
CA GLY A 440 -3.86 -2.12 28.34
C GLY A 440 -4.20 -0.75 27.75
N ASP A 441 -4.47 0.24 28.64
CA ASP A 441 -4.81 1.60 28.22
C ASP A 441 -3.69 2.34 27.48
N GLY A 442 -2.44 1.90 27.61
CA GLY A 442 -1.31 2.46 26.85
C GLY A 442 -1.46 2.30 25.34
N ALA A 443 -2.18 1.26 24.89
CA ALA A 443 -2.46 1.04 23.47
C ALA A 443 -3.28 2.16 22.81
N TYR A 444 -4.03 2.97 23.60
CA TYR A 444 -4.80 4.10 23.04
C TYR A 444 -3.94 5.21 22.42
N ASP A 445 -2.64 5.24 22.72
CA ASP A 445 -1.66 6.17 22.19
C ASP A 445 -0.68 5.50 21.20
N MET A 446 -1.03 4.35 20.65
CA MET A 446 -0.19 3.57 19.72
C MET A 446 -0.86 3.37 18.35
N PRO A 447 -0.54 4.27 17.36
CA PRO A 447 0.30 5.47 17.43
C PRO A 447 -0.44 6.71 17.95
N ALA A 448 0.29 7.62 18.55
CA ALA A 448 -0.19 8.91 19.04
C ALA A 448 -0.33 9.93 17.89
N LEU A 449 -1.26 9.74 16.94
CA LEU A 449 -1.34 10.52 15.70
C LEU A 449 -1.46 12.03 15.91
N ALA A 450 -2.28 12.47 16.90
CA ALA A 450 -2.42 13.90 17.20
C ALA A 450 -1.11 14.51 17.72
N THR A 451 -0.36 13.79 18.55
CA THR A 451 0.97 14.19 19.04
C THR A 451 1.98 14.26 17.89
N ILE A 452 2.00 13.27 17.00
CA ILE A 452 2.86 13.26 15.82
C ILE A 452 2.54 14.46 14.92
N GLN A 453 1.27 14.71 14.63
CA GLN A 453 0.84 15.85 13.81
C GLN A 453 1.22 17.21 14.48
N ALA A 454 0.98 17.35 15.78
CA ALA A 454 1.27 18.58 16.52
C ALA A 454 2.77 18.89 16.66
N SER A 455 3.65 17.88 16.57
CA SER A 455 5.12 18.06 16.65
C SER A 455 5.67 18.91 15.51
N GLY A 456 4.97 18.96 14.37
CA GLY A 456 5.41 19.63 13.15
C GLY A 456 6.54 18.91 12.41
N ILE A 457 6.89 17.66 12.80
CA ILE A 457 7.78 16.81 12.00
C ILE A 457 7.09 16.44 10.67
N MET A 458 7.84 16.28 9.60
CA MET A 458 7.30 15.70 8.37
C MET A 458 7.09 14.19 8.58
N TRP A 459 5.88 13.71 8.31
CA TRP A 459 5.51 12.32 8.47
C TRP A 459 4.43 11.91 7.46
N GLY A 460 4.31 10.62 7.17
CA GLY A 460 3.26 10.10 6.29
C GLY A 460 2.88 8.67 6.63
N PHE A 461 1.79 8.18 6.02
CA PHE A 461 1.26 6.85 6.26
C PHE A 461 1.88 5.79 5.35
N GLY A 462 2.22 4.63 5.93
CA GLY A 462 2.34 3.35 5.24
C GLY A 462 1.51 2.30 5.97
N THR A 463 1.37 1.13 5.40
CA THR A 463 0.57 0.05 6.01
C THR A 463 1.40 -1.06 6.62
N ASP A 464 2.62 -1.28 6.14
CA ASP A 464 3.40 -2.48 6.43
C ASP A 464 2.67 -3.77 5.95
N ALA A 465 1.78 -3.60 4.92
CA ALA A 465 1.05 -4.71 4.35
C ALA A 465 2.03 -5.63 3.56
N THR A 466 1.66 -6.85 3.28
CA THR A 466 0.34 -7.49 3.31
C THR A 466 0.15 -8.48 4.46
N ALA A 467 1.15 -8.69 5.31
CA ALA A 467 1.09 -9.66 6.40
C ALA A 467 0.90 -8.99 7.77
N ALA A 468 1.71 -7.99 8.12
CA ALA A 468 1.59 -7.27 9.40
C ALA A 468 0.26 -6.54 9.51
N ASN A 469 -0.22 -5.97 8.39
CA ASN A 469 -1.43 -5.18 8.31
C ASN A 469 -2.15 -5.39 6.97
N GLN A 470 -3.35 -4.83 6.85
CA GLN A 470 -4.16 -4.78 5.63
C GLN A 470 -3.68 -3.67 4.69
N TYR A 471 -3.97 -3.78 3.38
CA TYR A 471 -3.49 -2.83 2.37
C TYR A 471 -4.50 -1.76 1.94
N LEU A 472 -5.73 -1.77 2.47
CA LEU A 472 -6.80 -0.87 2.02
C LEU A 472 -6.60 0.55 2.57
N PRO A 473 -6.27 1.56 1.74
CA PRO A 473 -5.88 2.89 2.23
C PRO A 473 -7.06 3.65 2.86
N PHE A 474 -8.29 3.45 2.38
CA PHE A 474 -9.45 4.09 2.99
C PHE A 474 -9.78 3.53 4.38
N THR A 475 -9.36 2.30 4.70
CA THR A 475 -9.40 1.76 6.06
C THR A 475 -8.41 2.49 6.97
N THR A 476 -7.19 2.73 6.51
CA THR A 476 -6.19 3.53 7.24
C THR A 476 -6.66 4.97 7.44
N LEU A 477 -7.24 5.61 6.41
CA LEU A 477 -7.80 6.96 6.49
C LEU A 477 -8.98 7.03 7.49
N ALA A 478 -9.89 6.05 7.46
CA ALA A 478 -10.98 5.96 8.44
C ALA A 478 -10.46 5.78 9.88
N PHE A 479 -9.48 4.91 10.07
CA PHE A 479 -8.81 4.71 11.35
C PHE A 479 -8.19 6.02 11.87
N ALA A 480 -7.46 6.75 11.04
CA ALA A 480 -6.81 8.00 11.42
C ALA A 480 -7.81 9.06 11.92
N VAL A 481 -9.02 9.10 11.34
CA VAL A 481 -10.07 10.06 11.67
C VAL A 481 -10.94 9.60 12.84
N THR A 482 -11.23 8.30 12.93
CA THR A 482 -12.18 7.76 13.92
C THR A 482 -11.50 7.12 15.13
N GLY A 483 -10.26 6.63 14.97
CA GLY A 483 -9.57 5.81 15.95
C GLY A 483 -10.14 4.41 16.08
N LYS A 484 -10.95 3.96 15.12
CA LYS A 484 -11.61 2.64 15.11
C LYS A 484 -10.92 1.71 14.10
N MET A 485 -10.75 0.46 14.47
CA MET A 485 -10.40 -0.59 13.53
C MET A 485 -11.64 -1.05 12.72
N PRO A 486 -11.49 -1.83 11.63
CA PRO A 486 -12.62 -2.53 11.02
C PRO A 486 -13.46 -3.25 12.07
N GLY A 487 -14.77 -3.33 11.86
CA GLY A 487 -15.70 -3.85 12.87
C GLY A 487 -16.11 -2.85 13.96
N GLY A 488 -15.47 -1.66 14.02
CA GLY A 488 -15.92 -0.53 14.83
C GLY A 488 -15.33 -0.41 16.23
N LEU A 489 -14.44 -1.33 16.65
CA LEU A 489 -13.77 -1.24 17.95
C LEU A 489 -12.86 0.01 18.00
N LYS A 490 -13.06 0.87 19.02
CA LYS A 490 -12.24 2.07 19.27
C LYS A 490 -10.91 1.65 19.90
N VAL A 491 -9.79 1.90 19.22
CA VAL A 491 -8.47 1.41 19.62
C VAL A 491 -7.41 2.49 19.81
N ILE A 492 -7.63 3.72 19.27
CA ILE A 492 -6.81 4.89 19.62
C ILE A 492 -7.68 6.08 19.99
N LYS A 493 -7.16 6.96 20.85
CA LYS A 493 -7.83 8.21 21.27
C LYS A 493 -7.31 9.44 20.51
N GLN A 494 -6.06 9.42 20.07
CA GLN A 494 -5.41 10.53 19.37
C GLN A 494 -5.64 10.41 17.85
N THR A 495 -6.67 11.10 17.36
CA THR A 495 -7.05 11.13 15.94
C THR A 495 -6.66 12.45 15.29
N ILE A 496 -6.73 12.53 13.96
CA ILE A 496 -6.42 13.72 13.15
C ILE A 496 -7.57 14.09 12.22
N SER A 497 -7.51 15.26 11.58
CA SER A 497 -8.50 15.70 10.59
C SER A 497 -8.46 14.82 9.33
N ARG A 498 -9.54 14.88 8.53
CA ARG A 498 -9.61 14.21 7.22
C ARG A 498 -8.56 14.75 6.25
N GLU A 499 -8.41 16.06 6.26
CA GLU A 499 -7.45 16.78 5.44
C GLU A 499 -6.03 16.34 5.79
N ASP A 500 -5.66 16.32 7.08
CA ASP A 500 -4.34 15.87 7.52
C ASP A 500 -4.08 14.41 7.17
N ALA A 501 -5.08 13.54 7.33
CA ALA A 501 -4.98 12.12 6.97
C ALA A 501 -4.75 11.93 5.46
N LEU A 502 -5.50 12.66 4.62
CA LEU A 502 -5.32 12.61 3.17
C LEU A 502 -3.97 13.18 2.74
N ILE A 503 -3.53 14.30 3.33
CA ILE A 503 -2.21 14.89 3.08
C ILE A 503 -1.09 13.91 3.47
N ALA A 504 -1.25 13.18 4.58
CA ALA A 504 -0.27 12.18 5.02
C ALA A 504 -0.18 10.98 4.07
N HIS A 505 -1.29 10.61 3.41
CA HIS A 505 -1.35 9.49 2.47
C HIS A 505 -1.06 9.90 1.00
N THR A 506 -0.78 11.17 0.76
CA THR A 506 -0.52 11.72 -0.59
C THR A 506 0.73 12.58 -0.60
N ARG A 507 0.63 13.90 -0.38
CA ARG A 507 1.71 14.89 -0.54
C ARG A 507 2.89 14.64 0.41
N LYS A 508 2.63 14.31 1.67
CA LYS A 508 3.71 14.00 2.62
C LYS A 508 4.41 12.69 2.26
N ASN A 509 3.67 11.70 1.76
CA ASN A 509 4.28 10.47 1.27
C ASN A 509 5.09 10.67 -0.01
N ALA A 510 4.63 11.53 -0.94
CA ALA A 510 5.43 11.90 -2.10
C ALA A 510 6.79 12.46 -1.69
N PHE A 511 6.83 13.31 -0.65
CA PHE A 511 8.09 13.78 -0.06
C PHE A 511 8.91 12.63 0.53
N LEU A 512 8.30 11.74 1.31
CA LEU A 512 9.04 10.62 1.94
C LEU A 512 9.66 9.66 0.92
N VAL A 513 9.06 9.51 -0.27
CA VAL A 513 9.60 8.65 -1.34
C VAL A 513 10.42 9.44 -2.39
N PHE A 514 10.79 10.70 -2.13
CA PHE A 514 11.60 11.58 -3.00
C PHE A 514 10.95 11.95 -4.34
N HIS A 515 9.62 11.96 -4.42
CA HIS A 515 8.85 12.33 -5.61
C HIS A 515 7.86 13.48 -5.36
N GLU A 516 8.19 14.39 -4.44
CA GLU A 516 7.36 15.54 -4.10
C GLU A 516 7.13 16.50 -5.26
N ASP A 517 8.04 16.56 -6.22
CA ASP A 517 7.89 17.41 -7.41
C ASP A 517 6.92 16.81 -8.43
N ASP A 518 6.77 15.48 -8.44
CA ASP A 518 6.01 14.75 -9.44
C ASP A 518 4.68 14.19 -8.94
N LEU A 519 4.55 13.87 -7.65
CA LEU A 519 3.41 13.13 -7.08
C LEU A 519 2.73 13.88 -5.92
N GLY A 520 1.66 13.32 -5.40
CA GLY A 520 1.02 13.65 -4.13
C GLY A 520 0.05 14.82 -4.16
N ALA A 521 -0.13 15.52 -5.29
CA ALA A 521 -1.10 16.59 -5.45
C ALA A 521 -1.60 16.69 -6.91
N ILE A 522 -2.81 17.21 -7.10
CA ILE A 522 -3.37 17.51 -8.43
C ILE A 522 -2.99 18.95 -8.79
N GLN A 523 -1.82 19.12 -9.40
CA GLN A 523 -1.26 20.42 -9.77
C GLN A 523 -0.64 20.35 -11.17
N PRO A 524 -0.66 21.47 -11.93
CA PRO A 524 0.02 21.53 -13.22
C PRO A 524 1.50 21.15 -13.10
N GLY A 525 1.98 20.33 -14.03
CA GLY A 525 3.35 19.80 -14.07
C GLY A 525 3.52 18.45 -13.38
N LYS A 526 2.68 18.06 -12.42
CA LYS A 526 2.74 16.77 -11.75
C LYS A 526 2.21 15.64 -12.62
N LEU A 527 2.63 14.42 -12.31
CA LEU A 527 2.13 13.21 -12.95
C LEU A 527 0.62 13.03 -12.69
N ALA A 528 -0.09 12.55 -13.68
CA ALA A 528 -1.53 12.34 -13.62
C ALA A 528 -1.86 11.00 -12.94
N ASP A 529 -1.55 10.91 -11.65
CA ASP A 529 -1.95 9.82 -10.76
C ASP A 529 -3.16 10.29 -9.96
N LEU A 530 -4.35 9.78 -10.28
CA LEU A 530 -5.65 10.28 -9.79
C LEU A 530 -6.59 9.14 -9.43
N LEU A 531 -7.49 9.41 -8.48
CA LEU A 531 -8.63 8.55 -8.15
C LEU A 531 -9.93 9.32 -8.33
N VAL A 532 -10.90 8.71 -9.02
CA VAL A 532 -12.30 9.15 -8.98
C VAL A 532 -13.03 8.26 -7.97
N LEU A 533 -13.69 8.86 -6.99
CA LEU A 533 -14.32 8.15 -5.88
C LEU A 533 -15.82 7.97 -6.10
N ASP A 534 -16.40 6.91 -5.54
CA ASP A 534 -17.85 6.68 -5.52
C ASP A 534 -18.58 7.61 -4.55
N ARG A 535 -17.89 8.16 -3.55
CA ARG A 535 -18.40 9.04 -2.49
C ARG A 535 -17.44 10.19 -2.22
N ASP A 536 -17.95 11.28 -1.69
CA ASP A 536 -17.14 12.44 -1.31
C ASP A 536 -16.43 12.21 0.03
N TYR A 537 -15.13 12.00 -0.03
CA TYR A 537 -14.27 11.78 1.13
C TYR A 537 -14.40 12.87 2.21
N LEU A 538 -14.60 14.14 1.83
CA LEU A 538 -14.64 15.24 2.79
C LEU A 538 -15.98 15.36 3.53
N THR A 539 -17.07 14.83 2.98
CA THR A 539 -18.42 15.07 3.50
C THR A 539 -19.13 13.81 4.02
N ILE A 540 -18.72 12.63 3.59
CA ILE A 540 -19.29 11.35 4.05
C ILE A 540 -19.13 11.20 5.58
N PRO A 541 -20.04 10.53 6.32
CA PRO A 541 -19.83 10.18 7.72
C PRO A 541 -18.48 9.49 7.95
N ALA A 542 -17.77 9.83 9.01
CA ALA A 542 -16.40 9.37 9.26
C ALA A 542 -16.27 7.84 9.27
N ASP A 543 -17.23 7.15 9.86
CA ASP A 543 -17.25 5.67 9.92
C ASP A 543 -17.47 5.01 8.54
N GLN A 544 -17.90 5.77 7.52
CA GLN A 544 -18.08 5.28 6.15
C GLN A 544 -16.86 5.56 5.24
N ILE A 545 -15.84 6.23 5.72
CA ILE A 545 -14.63 6.49 4.92
C ILE A 545 -14.00 5.16 4.44
N LYS A 546 -13.99 4.13 5.29
CA LYS A 546 -13.49 2.79 4.94
C LYS A 546 -14.24 2.11 3.79
N ASP A 547 -15.49 2.53 3.54
CA ASP A 547 -16.34 1.95 2.49
C ASP A 547 -16.19 2.65 1.14
N ILE A 548 -15.42 3.74 1.07
CA ILE A 548 -15.12 4.45 -0.19
C ILE A 548 -14.40 3.52 -1.15
N LYS A 549 -14.86 3.52 -2.40
CA LYS A 549 -14.23 2.76 -3.49
C LYS A 549 -13.89 3.68 -4.64
N PRO A 550 -12.68 3.60 -5.17
CA PRO A 550 -12.41 4.22 -6.46
C PRO A 550 -13.34 3.66 -7.53
N THR A 551 -13.93 4.55 -8.34
CA THR A 551 -14.62 4.17 -9.57
C THR A 551 -13.67 4.20 -10.77
N MET A 552 -12.56 4.95 -10.65
CA MET A 552 -11.48 5.02 -11.61
C MET A 552 -10.17 5.25 -10.87
N THR A 553 -9.11 4.55 -11.28
CA THR A 553 -7.73 4.81 -10.86
C THR A 553 -6.89 5.08 -12.09
N MET A 554 -6.09 6.13 -12.03
CA MET A 554 -5.20 6.55 -13.11
C MET A 554 -3.76 6.60 -12.60
N VAL A 555 -2.83 6.11 -13.42
CA VAL A 555 -1.38 6.17 -13.19
C VAL A 555 -0.70 6.72 -14.46
N GLY A 556 0.01 7.83 -14.34
CA GLY A 556 0.67 8.47 -15.47
C GLY A 556 -0.30 8.75 -16.64
N GLY A 557 -1.48 9.31 -16.37
CA GLY A 557 -2.49 9.62 -17.38
C GLY A 557 -3.24 8.41 -17.97
N ARG A 558 -2.85 7.18 -17.62
CA ARG A 558 -3.50 5.94 -18.07
C ARG A 558 -4.52 5.46 -17.05
N ILE A 559 -5.73 5.15 -17.49
CA ILE A 559 -6.75 4.52 -16.65
C ILE A 559 -6.35 3.06 -16.45
N VAL A 560 -5.96 2.70 -15.23
CA VAL A 560 -5.50 1.35 -14.85
C VAL A 560 -6.60 0.55 -14.16
N TYR A 561 -7.63 1.22 -13.63
CA TYR A 561 -8.85 0.62 -13.10
C TYR A 561 -10.05 1.48 -13.47
N ASP A 562 -11.15 0.85 -13.92
CA ASP A 562 -12.42 1.48 -14.22
C ASP A 562 -13.55 0.52 -13.82
N SER A 563 -14.30 0.88 -12.77
CA SER A 563 -15.35 0.03 -12.20
C SER A 563 -16.52 -0.24 -13.14
N ILE A 564 -16.71 0.62 -14.15
CA ILE A 564 -17.80 0.49 -15.15
C ILE A 564 -17.43 -0.58 -16.19
N ASN A 565 -16.14 -0.62 -16.57
CA ASN A 565 -15.62 -1.51 -17.59
C ASN A 565 -14.84 -2.71 -17.01
N ALA A 566 -14.67 -2.76 -15.68
CA ALA A 566 -14.01 -3.88 -15.03
C ALA A 566 -14.90 -5.13 -15.17
N ALA A 567 -14.50 -6.04 -16.05
CA ALA A 567 -14.99 -7.42 -15.96
C ALA A 567 -14.73 -7.91 -14.53
N GLN A 568 -15.74 -8.50 -13.88
CA GLN A 568 -15.54 -9.12 -12.56
C GLN A 568 -14.30 -10.03 -12.65
N PRO A 569 -13.36 -9.96 -11.68
CA PRO A 569 -12.18 -10.80 -11.71
C PRO A 569 -12.65 -12.27 -11.85
N LYS A 570 -12.42 -12.85 -13.01
CA LYS A 570 -12.61 -14.28 -13.17
C LYS A 570 -11.63 -14.92 -12.20
N ILE A 571 -12.14 -15.73 -11.27
CA ILE A 571 -11.30 -16.64 -10.50
C ILE A 571 -10.51 -17.42 -11.54
N VAL A 572 -9.23 -17.11 -11.68
CA VAL A 572 -8.36 -17.82 -12.62
C VAL A 572 -8.26 -19.23 -12.04
N ARG A 573 -9.03 -20.15 -12.61
CA ARG A 573 -8.80 -21.58 -12.41
C ARG A 573 -7.49 -21.88 -13.11
N ILE A 574 -6.43 -22.01 -12.35
CA ILE A 574 -5.20 -22.61 -12.84
C ILE A 574 -5.52 -24.10 -12.97
N PRO A 575 -5.46 -24.70 -14.19
CA PRO A 575 -5.71 -26.10 -14.34
C PRO A 575 -4.69 -26.88 -13.51
N SER A 576 -5.14 -27.69 -12.55
CA SER A 576 -4.28 -28.70 -11.96
C SER A 576 -3.91 -29.66 -13.07
N GLU A 577 -2.68 -29.70 -13.51
CA GLU A 577 -2.17 -30.81 -14.29
C GLU A 577 -2.33 -32.06 -13.43
N ARG A 578 -3.25 -32.95 -13.87
CA ARG A 578 -3.38 -34.28 -13.30
C ARG A 578 -2.09 -35.04 -13.60
N ARG A 579 -1.35 -35.36 -12.56
CA ARG A 579 -0.45 -36.54 -12.55
C ARG A 579 -1.06 -37.63 -11.70
#